data_b984831d35715f7d57348974bd556d83
#
_entry.id   b984831d35715f7d57348974bd556d83
#
_cell.length_a   1.000
_cell.length_b   1.000
_cell.length_c   1.000
_cell.angle_alpha   90.00
_cell.angle_beta   90.00
_cell.angle_gamma   90.00
#
_symmetry.space_group_name_H-M   'P 1'
#
loop_
_entity.id
_entity.type
_entity.pdbx_description
1 polymer ?
#
loop_
_entity_poly.entity_id
_entity_poly.type
_entity_poly.pdbx_seq_one_letter_code
_entity_poly.pdbx_strand_id
1 'polypeptide(L)'
;MASHKLVLDDLMEDLSFSLIGIHCNLEDYKLAYLINKALDINLKRNENDLTFKNGASYSFFEWENEKELKHWSLVSNIYKQEIKITESKGSLFSNEITTRTIPLIPEYRKVNYFLKICDEIQSINETKILNTIYNIPQVVTAYMINHEQLTSKGNLIF
;
A
#
# COMPACT_ATOMS: atom_id res chain seq x y z
N MET A 1 26.96 20.90 -4.29
CA MET A 1 25.64 21.07 -3.69
C MET A 1 24.66 19.91 -3.98
N ALA A 2 25.06 18.93 -4.80
CA ALA A 2 24.22 17.75 -5.11
C ALA A 2 24.37 16.56 -4.15
N SER A 3 25.33 16.61 -3.20
CA SER A 3 25.69 15.46 -2.36
C SER A 3 24.78 15.17 -1.17
N HIS A 4 23.99 16.15 -0.71
CA HIS A 4 23.12 15.93 0.45
C HIS A 4 21.82 15.16 0.14
N LYS A 5 21.33 15.22 -1.11
CA LYS A 5 20.10 14.51 -1.50
C LYS A 5 20.35 13.02 -1.73
N LEU A 6 21.53 12.68 -2.26
CA LEU A 6 21.95 11.29 -2.49
C LEU A 6 22.17 10.51 -1.18
N VAL A 7 22.70 11.18 -0.13
CA VAL A 7 22.94 10.54 1.17
C VAL A 7 21.64 10.26 1.92
N LEU A 8 20.61 11.08 1.74
CA LEU A 8 19.29 10.84 2.36
C LEU A 8 18.54 9.68 1.67
N ASP A 9 18.65 9.61 0.33
CA ASP A 9 18.03 8.52 -0.42
C ASP A 9 18.73 7.18 -0.11
N ASP A 10 20.06 7.15 0.02
CA ASP A 10 20.80 5.96 0.45
C ASP A 10 20.49 5.54 1.89
N LEU A 11 20.30 6.48 2.81
CA LEU A 11 19.92 6.20 4.18
C LEU A 11 18.47 5.69 4.31
N MET A 12 17.59 6.08 3.39
CA MET A 12 16.21 5.58 3.32
C MET A 12 16.12 4.21 2.62
N GLU A 13 17.07 3.87 1.76
CA GLU A 13 17.19 2.55 1.14
C GLU A 13 17.64 1.46 2.14
N ASP A 14 18.36 1.82 3.20
CA ASP A 14 18.86 0.88 4.22
C ASP A 14 17.84 0.55 5.32
N LEU A 15 16.67 1.19 5.34
CA LEU A 15 15.60 0.80 6.25
C LEU A 15 14.98 -0.52 5.76
N SER A 16 15.44 -1.62 6.32
CA SER A 16 14.85 -2.92 6.07
C SER A 16 13.40 -2.94 6.56
N PHE A 17 12.50 -3.27 5.69
CA PHE A 17 11.08 -3.46 6.03
C PHE A 17 10.58 -4.77 5.46
N SER A 18 9.52 -5.30 6.06
CA SER A 18 8.79 -6.44 5.53
C SER A 18 7.56 -5.96 4.78
N LEU A 19 7.25 -6.60 3.68
CA LEU A 19 6.11 -6.25 2.84
C LEU A 19 5.21 -7.46 2.65
N ILE A 20 3.93 -7.30 3.01
CA ILE A 20 2.90 -8.31 2.82
C ILE A 20 1.90 -7.81 1.78
N GLY A 21 1.70 -8.60 0.72
CA GLY A 21 0.62 -8.39 -0.23
C GLY A 21 -0.66 -9.08 0.24
N ILE A 22 -1.78 -8.37 0.21
CA ILE A 22 -3.08 -8.85 0.68
C ILE A 22 -4.09 -8.79 -0.47
N HIS A 23 -4.74 -9.91 -0.74
CA HIS A 23 -5.86 -10.01 -1.66
C HIS A 23 -7.17 -10.13 -0.86
N CYS A 24 -8.04 -9.17 -1.02
CA CYS A 24 -9.38 -9.19 -0.44
C CYS A 24 -10.31 -8.24 -1.19
N ASN A 25 -11.61 -8.42 -1.02
CA ASN A 25 -12.64 -7.55 -1.60
C ASN A 25 -13.20 -6.55 -0.57
N LEU A 26 -12.46 -6.32 0.51
CA LEU A 26 -12.85 -5.37 1.55
C LEU A 26 -12.46 -3.94 1.17
N GLU A 27 -13.25 -3.01 1.66
CA GLU A 27 -12.85 -1.61 1.70
C GLU A 27 -11.71 -1.40 2.71
N ASP A 28 -10.91 -0.40 2.49
CA ASP A 28 -9.69 -0.10 3.24
C ASP A 28 -9.91 -0.02 4.76
N TYR A 29 -10.92 0.72 5.22
CA TYR A 29 -11.23 0.87 6.64
C TYR A 29 -11.69 -0.43 7.30
N LYS A 30 -12.39 -1.30 6.55
CA LYS A 30 -12.80 -2.61 7.05
C LYS A 30 -11.60 -3.55 7.22
N LEU A 31 -10.69 -3.55 6.24
CA LEU A 31 -9.45 -4.33 6.34
C LEU A 31 -8.59 -3.83 7.50
N ALA A 32 -8.39 -2.51 7.63
CA ALA A 32 -7.64 -1.92 8.72
C ALA A 32 -8.23 -2.32 10.09
N TYR A 33 -9.54 -2.26 10.25
CA TYR A 33 -10.22 -2.70 11.46
C TYR A 33 -9.97 -4.17 11.80
N LEU A 34 -10.05 -5.06 10.80
CA LEU A 34 -9.84 -6.50 11.01
C LEU A 34 -8.38 -6.81 11.34
N ILE A 35 -7.43 -6.15 10.71
CA ILE A 35 -6.01 -6.26 11.03
C ILE A 35 -5.74 -5.77 12.44
N ASN A 36 -6.28 -4.62 12.82
CA ASN A 36 -6.15 -4.08 14.18
C ASN A 36 -6.65 -5.07 15.23
N LYS A 37 -7.81 -5.67 15.00
CA LYS A 37 -8.40 -6.65 15.90
C LYS A 37 -7.57 -7.94 15.98
N ALA A 38 -7.04 -8.41 14.84
CA ALA A 38 -6.31 -9.67 14.76
C ALA A 38 -4.89 -9.59 15.35
N LEU A 39 -4.24 -8.44 15.21
CA LEU A 39 -2.85 -8.22 15.61
C LEU A 39 -2.68 -7.35 16.87
N ASP A 40 -3.79 -6.87 17.43
CA ASP A 40 -3.80 -5.96 18.60
C ASP A 40 -2.96 -4.70 18.37
N ILE A 41 -3.15 -4.08 17.23
CA ILE A 41 -2.54 -2.81 16.82
C ILE A 41 -3.61 -1.76 16.56
N ASN A 42 -3.21 -0.54 16.21
CA ASN A 42 -4.15 0.56 16.00
C ASN A 42 -3.79 1.38 14.75
N LEU A 43 -3.87 0.75 13.58
CA LEU A 43 -3.78 1.44 12.30
C LEU A 43 -4.86 2.52 12.22
N LYS A 44 -4.47 3.76 12.01
CA LYS A 44 -5.36 4.91 11.87
C LYS A 44 -5.26 5.47 10.46
N ARG A 45 -6.40 5.88 9.91
CA ARG A 45 -6.45 6.56 8.62
C ARG A 45 -5.62 7.83 8.67
N ASN A 46 -4.68 7.97 7.76
CA ASN A 46 -3.96 9.22 7.57
C ASN A 46 -4.89 10.26 6.94
N GLU A 47 -4.76 11.52 7.32
CA GLU A 47 -5.54 12.62 6.77
C GLU A 47 -5.26 12.85 5.28
N ASN A 48 -4.03 12.54 4.86
CA ASN A 48 -3.59 12.69 3.49
C ASN A 48 -3.36 11.32 2.86
N ASP A 49 -3.95 11.11 1.69
CA ASP A 49 -3.64 9.96 0.85
C ASP A 49 -2.25 10.09 0.22
N LEU A 50 -1.65 8.96 -0.14
CA LEU A 50 -0.44 8.95 -0.94
C LEU A 50 -0.76 9.39 -2.36
N THR A 51 -0.37 10.62 -2.72
CA THR A 51 -0.66 11.21 -4.01
C THR A 51 0.60 11.30 -4.87
N PHE A 52 0.49 10.87 -6.12
CA PHE A 52 1.57 10.87 -7.10
C PHE A 52 1.37 11.92 -8.19
N LYS A 53 2.44 12.24 -8.93
CA LYS A 53 2.43 13.25 -9.99
C LYS A 53 1.44 12.97 -11.13
N ASN A 54 1.09 11.69 -11.35
CA ASN A 54 0.09 11.26 -12.33
C ASN A 54 -1.36 11.47 -11.86
N GLY A 55 -1.57 12.03 -10.66
CA GLY A 55 -2.88 12.24 -10.05
C GLY A 55 -3.45 11.02 -9.33
N ALA A 56 -2.75 9.89 -9.32
CA ALA A 56 -3.17 8.72 -8.57
C ALA A 56 -3.06 8.99 -7.06
N SER A 57 -4.04 8.51 -6.30
CA SER A 57 -4.14 8.70 -4.86
C SER A 57 -4.54 7.39 -4.20
N TYR A 58 -3.78 6.98 -3.18
CA TYR A 58 -3.97 5.70 -2.50
C TYR A 58 -4.26 5.92 -1.03
N SER A 59 -5.27 5.24 -0.51
CA SER A 59 -5.62 5.31 0.90
C SER A 59 -4.50 4.75 1.78
N PHE A 60 -4.29 5.38 2.91
CA PHE A 60 -3.12 5.16 3.73
C PHE A 60 -3.48 5.17 5.22
N PHE A 61 -3.07 4.11 5.93
CA PHE A 61 -3.26 3.95 7.38
C PHE A 61 -1.90 3.70 8.02
N GLU A 62 -1.68 4.27 9.18
CA GLU A 62 -0.43 4.15 9.93
C GLU A 62 -0.68 3.76 11.39
N TRP A 63 0.27 3.02 11.92
CA TRP A 63 0.41 2.76 13.34
C TRP A 63 1.88 2.82 13.72
N GLU A 64 2.16 3.52 14.80
CA GLU A 64 3.50 3.73 15.32
C GLU A 64 3.56 3.35 16.80
N ASN A 65 4.63 2.65 17.18
CA ASN A 65 4.99 2.38 18.56
C ASN A 65 6.42 2.84 18.79
N GLU A 66 6.57 4.07 19.27
CA GLU A 66 7.88 4.69 19.52
C GLU A 66 8.73 3.91 20.55
N LYS A 67 8.11 3.26 21.54
CA LYS A 67 8.81 2.49 22.56
C LYS A 67 9.46 1.23 22.02
N GLU A 68 8.83 0.63 21.04
CA GLU A 68 9.29 -0.59 20.39
C GLU A 68 9.92 -0.32 19.02
N LEU A 69 10.05 0.93 18.61
CA LEU A 69 10.60 1.36 17.32
C LEU A 69 9.94 0.62 16.14
N LYS A 70 8.61 0.54 16.18
CA LYS A 70 7.80 -0.11 15.15
C LYS A 70 6.96 0.92 14.42
N HIS A 71 6.95 0.84 13.10
CA HIS A 71 6.08 1.63 12.24
C HIS A 71 5.44 0.74 11.19
N TRP A 72 4.12 0.66 11.17
CA TRP A 72 3.35 -0.15 10.25
C TRP A 72 2.46 0.72 9.39
N SER A 73 2.37 0.38 8.12
CA SER A 73 1.56 1.13 7.15
C SER A 73 0.76 0.18 6.29
N LEU A 74 -0.55 0.42 6.21
CA LEU A 74 -1.44 -0.26 5.29
C LEU A 74 -1.80 0.71 4.16
N VAL A 75 -1.50 0.33 2.93
CA VAL A 75 -1.74 1.15 1.76
C VAL A 75 -2.56 0.40 0.71
N SER A 76 -3.51 1.07 0.09
CA SER A 76 -4.21 0.55 -1.09
C SER A 76 -3.27 0.47 -2.29
N ASN A 77 -3.32 -0.63 -3.03
CA ASN A 77 -2.57 -0.75 -4.28
C ASN A 77 -3.35 -0.25 -5.49
N ILE A 78 -4.63 -0.01 -5.35
CA ILE A 78 -5.52 0.24 -6.48
C ILE A 78 -6.10 1.65 -6.43
N TYR A 79 -5.84 2.42 -7.48
CA TYR A 79 -6.52 3.68 -7.76
C TYR A 79 -7.37 3.54 -9.03
N LYS A 80 -8.62 3.95 -8.94
CA LYS A 80 -9.56 3.95 -10.06
C LYS A 80 -9.77 5.37 -10.55
N GLN A 81 -9.34 5.62 -11.79
CA GLN A 81 -9.53 6.90 -12.46
C GLN A 81 -10.68 6.81 -13.46
N GLU A 82 -11.64 7.68 -13.33
CA GLU A 82 -12.71 7.83 -14.33
C GLU A 82 -12.23 8.69 -15.48
N ILE A 83 -12.28 8.15 -16.69
CA ILE A 83 -11.93 8.85 -17.92
C ILE A 83 -13.21 9.05 -18.72
N LYS A 84 -13.57 10.29 -18.99
CA LYS A 84 -14.66 10.61 -19.93
C LYS A 84 -14.09 10.55 -21.35
N ILE A 85 -14.57 9.59 -22.14
CA ILE A 85 -14.24 9.54 -23.57
C ILE A 85 -15.20 10.48 -24.29
N THR A 86 -14.70 11.65 -24.66
CA THR A 86 -15.38 12.54 -25.62
C THR A 86 -14.93 12.15 -27.01
N GLU A 87 -15.62 11.23 -27.66
CA GLU A 87 -15.45 11.05 -29.09
C GLU A 87 -16.10 12.25 -29.82
N SER A 88 -15.24 13.05 -30.42
CA SER A 88 -15.62 14.13 -31.29
C SER A 88 -16.21 13.57 -32.59
N LYS A 89 -17.43 13.96 -32.91
CA LYS A 89 -18.19 13.82 -34.14
C LYS A 89 -19.24 12.70 -34.20
N GLY A 90 -20.45 13.08 -33.88
CA GLY A 90 -21.63 12.53 -34.54
C GLY A 90 -22.47 11.51 -33.81
N SER A 91 -22.17 11.14 -32.57
CA SER A 91 -23.05 10.27 -31.80
C SER A 91 -23.71 11.01 -30.63
N LEU A 92 -25.01 11.06 -30.65
CA LEU A 92 -25.87 11.75 -29.67
C LEU A 92 -25.89 11.03 -28.28
N PHE A 93 -25.13 9.93 -28.09
CA PHE A 93 -25.23 9.06 -26.93
C PHE A 93 -23.90 8.62 -26.29
N SER A 94 -22.76 9.21 -26.60
CA SER A 94 -21.47 8.72 -26.11
C SER A 94 -20.81 9.62 -25.06
N ASN A 95 -21.41 9.70 -23.90
CA ASN A 95 -20.66 9.97 -22.67
C ASN A 95 -20.31 8.62 -22.01
N GLU A 96 -19.45 7.83 -22.65
CA GLU A 96 -18.94 6.62 -22.03
C GLU A 96 -17.90 7.00 -20.98
N ILE A 97 -18.19 6.65 -19.74
CA ILE A 97 -17.23 6.76 -18.63
C ILE A 97 -16.47 5.44 -18.59
N THR A 98 -15.19 5.49 -18.92
CA THR A 98 -14.28 4.34 -18.78
C THR A 98 -13.47 4.49 -17.50
N THR A 99 -13.37 3.41 -16.72
CA THR A 99 -12.56 3.40 -15.53
C THR A 99 -11.18 2.79 -15.83
N ARG A 100 -10.13 3.54 -15.57
CA ARG A 100 -8.75 3.07 -15.64
C ARG A 100 -8.27 2.74 -14.23
N THR A 101 -7.64 1.57 -14.09
CA THR A 101 -7.01 1.14 -12.83
C THR A 101 -5.52 1.41 -12.88
N ILE A 102 -5.00 2.12 -11.88
CA ILE A 102 -3.58 2.44 -11.72
C ILE A 102 -3.10 1.76 -10.42
N PRO A 103 -2.25 0.72 -10.50
CA PRO A 103 -1.68 0.10 -9.32
C PRO A 103 -0.51 0.92 -8.77
N LEU A 104 -0.36 0.96 -7.43
CA LEU A 104 0.81 1.55 -6.76
C LEU A 104 2.09 0.79 -7.12
N ILE A 105 2.00 -0.55 -7.12
CA ILE A 105 3.08 -1.46 -7.51
C ILE A 105 2.63 -2.26 -8.75
N PRO A 106 3.04 -1.85 -9.95
CA PRO A 106 2.62 -2.47 -11.20
C PRO A 106 2.99 -3.96 -11.32
N GLU A 107 4.08 -4.39 -10.71
CA GLU A 107 4.54 -5.78 -10.70
C GLU A 107 3.55 -6.70 -9.97
N TYR A 108 2.80 -6.13 -9.02
CA TYR A 108 1.78 -6.81 -8.22
C TYR A 108 0.38 -6.21 -8.41
N ARG A 109 0.01 -5.89 -9.64
CA ARG A 109 -1.27 -5.20 -9.97
C ARG A 109 -2.55 -5.89 -9.49
N LYS A 110 -2.49 -7.19 -9.15
CA LYS A 110 -3.62 -7.95 -8.63
C LYS A 110 -3.75 -7.89 -7.12
N VAL A 111 -2.73 -7.43 -6.41
CA VAL A 111 -2.77 -7.22 -4.97
C VAL A 111 -3.65 -6.02 -4.67
N ASN A 112 -4.54 -6.14 -3.68
CA ASN A 112 -5.45 -5.07 -3.29
C ASN A 112 -4.82 -4.09 -2.30
N TYR A 113 -4.04 -4.62 -1.34
CA TYR A 113 -3.39 -3.84 -0.29
C TYR A 113 -1.99 -4.34 0.01
N PHE A 114 -1.13 -3.44 0.45
CA PHE A 114 0.17 -3.77 1.03
C PHE A 114 0.21 -3.39 2.49
N LEU A 115 0.72 -4.29 3.32
CA LEU A 115 1.13 -3.99 4.69
C LEU A 115 2.65 -3.90 4.74
N LYS A 116 3.15 -2.71 5.02
CA LYS A 116 4.57 -2.43 5.20
C LYS A 116 4.88 -2.42 6.69
N ILE A 117 5.88 -3.17 7.11
CA ILE A 117 6.26 -3.34 8.51
C ILE A 117 7.71 -2.92 8.65
N CYS A 118 7.96 -1.80 9.31
CA CYS A 118 9.28 -1.38 9.75
C CYS A 118 9.44 -1.73 11.23
N ASP A 119 10.46 -2.53 11.55
CA ASP A 119 10.82 -2.90 12.91
C ASP A 119 12.35 -2.80 13.06
N GLU A 120 12.81 -1.72 13.66
CA GLU A 120 14.24 -1.45 13.82
C GLU A 120 14.94 -2.46 14.74
N ILE A 121 14.19 -3.07 15.66
CA ILE A 121 14.73 -4.06 16.62
C ILE A 121 14.72 -5.47 16.05
N GLN A 122 14.06 -5.68 14.89
CA GLN A 122 13.87 -7.00 14.28
C GLN A 122 13.26 -8.05 15.24
N SER A 123 12.34 -7.59 16.09
CA SER A 123 11.67 -8.41 17.10
C SER A 123 10.43 -9.14 16.58
N ILE A 124 10.02 -8.86 15.36
CA ILE A 124 8.76 -9.32 14.79
C ILE A 124 8.90 -10.72 14.20
N ASN A 125 7.96 -11.57 14.54
CA ASN A 125 7.77 -12.85 13.87
C ASN A 125 6.89 -12.67 12.63
N GLU A 126 7.50 -12.45 11.48
CA GLU A 126 6.82 -12.22 10.20
C GLU A 126 5.88 -13.37 9.83
N THR A 127 6.29 -14.60 10.07
CA THR A 127 5.46 -15.80 9.78
C THR A 127 4.19 -15.79 10.61
N LYS A 128 4.27 -15.40 11.88
CA LYS A 128 3.10 -15.30 12.76
C LYS A 128 2.14 -14.21 12.28
N ILE A 129 2.67 -13.06 11.91
CA ILE A 129 1.87 -11.95 11.39
C ILE A 129 1.17 -12.36 10.10
N LEU A 130 1.91 -12.93 9.17
CA LEU A 130 1.37 -13.39 7.90
C LEU A 130 0.25 -14.42 8.11
N ASN A 131 0.46 -15.41 8.96
CA ASN A 131 -0.55 -16.43 9.26
C ASN A 131 -1.80 -15.81 9.92
N THR A 132 -1.61 -14.83 10.81
CA THR A 132 -2.73 -14.14 11.44
C THR A 132 -3.58 -13.38 10.42
N ILE A 133 -2.95 -12.68 9.48
CA ILE A 133 -3.64 -11.97 8.39
C ILE A 133 -4.33 -12.96 7.45
N TYR A 134 -3.64 -14.03 7.07
CA TYR A 134 -4.18 -15.07 6.19
C TYR A 134 -5.44 -15.74 6.78
N ASN A 135 -5.50 -15.87 8.09
CA ASN A 135 -6.62 -16.48 8.80
C ASN A 135 -7.82 -15.53 9.01
N ILE A 136 -7.73 -14.26 8.60
CA ILE A 136 -8.90 -13.38 8.57
C ILE A 136 -9.88 -13.91 7.50
N PRO A 137 -11.13 -14.26 7.86
CA PRO A 137 -12.03 -14.96 6.94
C PRO A 137 -12.29 -14.25 5.60
N GLN A 138 -12.23 -12.92 5.60
CA GLN A 138 -12.47 -12.09 4.41
C GLN A 138 -11.22 -11.89 3.54
N VAL A 139 -10.05 -12.31 4.01
CA VAL A 139 -8.82 -12.29 3.23
C VAL A 139 -8.78 -13.54 2.34
N VAL A 140 -8.63 -13.33 1.04
CA VAL A 140 -8.55 -14.42 0.06
C VAL A 140 -7.19 -15.09 0.13
N THR A 141 -6.12 -14.29 0.13
CA THR A 141 -4.75 -14.74 0.33
C THR A 141 -3.85 -13.59 0.78
N ALA A 142 -2.76 -13.93 1.43
CA ALA A 142 -1.70 -13.00 1.82
C ALA A 142 -0.35 -13.71 1.73
N TYR A 143 0.68 -12.99 1.32
CA TYR A 143 2.03 -13.52 1.19
C TYR A 143 3.10 -12.45 1.33
N MET A 144 4.30 -12.88 1.71
CA MET A 144 5.48 -12.00 1.77
C MET A 144 5.94 -11.62 0.36
N ILE A 145 6.32 -10.38 0.19
CA ILE A 145 6.86 -9.85 -1.06
C ILE A 145 8.32 -9.47 -0.85
N ASN A 146 9.19 -9.96 -1.73
CA ASN A 146 10.57 -9.48 -1.76
C ASN A 146 10.61 -8.10 -2.43
N HIS A 147 10.60 -7.05 -1.62
CA HIS A 147 10.58 -5.67 -2.10
C HIS A 147 11.89 -5.23 -2.78
N GLU A 148 13.02 -5.90 -2.49
CA GLU A 148 14.30 -5.59 -3.11
C GLU A 148 14.30 -5.83 -4.63
N GLN A 149 13.47 -6.76 -5.08
CA GLN A 149 13.33 -7.11 -6.51
C GLN A 149 12.34 -6.21 -7.26
N LEU A 150 11.65 -5.30 -6.56
CA LEU A 150 10.68 -4.42 -7.19
C LEU A 150 11.37 -3.29 -7.94
N THR A 151 11.00 -3.08 -9.19
CA THR A 151 11.41 -1.91 -9.98
C THR A 151 10.76 -0.64 -9.42
N SER A 152 9.51 -0.75 -8.94
CA SER A 152 8.73 0.35 -8.38
C SER A 152 8.86 0.50 -6.86
N LYS A 153 9.92 -0.04 -6.24
CA LYS A 153 10.14 0.05 -4.79
C LYS A 153 10.12 1.49 -4.25
N GLY A 154 10.51 2.46 -5.07
CA GLY A 154 10.45 3.88 -4.73
C GLY A 154 9.03 4.38 -4.37
N ASN A 155 7.98 3.71 -4.84
CA ASN A 155 6.60 4.03 -4.49
C ASN A 155 6.23 3.61 -3.05
N LEU A 156 7.08 2.83 -2.38
CA LEU A 156 6.90 2.37 -1.00
C LEU A 156 7.65 3.24 0.02
N ILE A 157 8.24 4.34 -0.42
CA ILE A 157 8.91 5.31 0.45
C ILE A 157 7.87 6.32 0.94
N PHE A 158 7.41 6.13 2.15
CA PHE A 158 6.46 7.01 2.84
C PHE A 158 6.50 6.79 4.34
#